data_f90a751f70074a82dbf5c471f1b8d5ec
#
_entry.id   f90a751f70074a82dbf5c471f1b8d5ec
#
_cell.length_a   1.000
_cell.length_b   1.000
_cell.length_c   1.000
_cell.angle_alpha   90.00
_cell.angle_beta   90.00
_cell.angle_gamma   90.00
#
_symmetry.space_group_name_H-M   'P 1'
#
loop_
_entity.id
_entity.type
_entity.pdbx_description
1 polymer ?
#
loop_
_entity_poly.entity_id
_entity_poly.type
_entity_poly.pdbx_seq_one_letter_code
_entity_poly.pdbx_strand_id
1 'polypeptide(L)'
;MKSRNLLGLCSLLALFSACGNGAPKYDATGTFETTEVLVSAEASGRLLYFDIEEGMLLKAGEEVGVVDTIQLYLKKLQLEASLKSVEEQRPDILKQVAATKEQISAAQRERNRVANLLKVGAANQKQLDDAEDQLEVLRKQLVAQNSTLSNSHQSLTWQSSSVGIQVAQVEDQLKKCHITSPITGTVLAKYAEAGELTAMGTPLFKVADTEQMYLCLLYTSPSPRDGLLSR
;
A
#
# COMPACT_ATOMS: atom_id res chain seq x y z
N MET A 1 75.48 26.19 -48.54
CA MET A 1 74.57 25.13 -48.12
C MET A 1 73.57 25.54 -46.98
N LYS A 2 73.50 26.78 -46.46
CA LYS A 2 72.65 27.19 -45.38
C LYS A 2 71.26 27.77 -45.80
N SER A 3 71.10 28.25 -47.02
CA SER A 3 69.83 28.86 -47.51
C SER A 3 68.77 27.85 -47.96
N ARG A 4 69.13 26.69 -48.38
CA ARG A 4 68.25 25.63 -48.87
C ARG A 4 67.43 24.93 -47.80
N ASN A 5 67.98 24.87 -46.58
CA ASN A 5 67.27 24.31 -45.44
C ASN A 5 66.28 25.30 -44.79
N LEU A 6 66.47 26.57 -44.98
CA LEU A 6 65.57 27.62 -44.47
C LEU A 6 64.26 27.68 -45.26
N LEU A 7 64.29 27.44 -46.58
CA LEU A 7 63.11 27.35 -47.45
C LEU A 7 62.25 26.13 -47.15
N GLY A 8 62.88 24.98 -46.82
CA GLY A 8 62.18 23.75 -46.41
C GLY A 8 61.45 23.87 -45.08
N LEU A 9 62.06 24.62 -44.12
CA LEU A 9 61.47 24.84 -42.82
C LEU A 9 60.26 25.79 -42.83
N CYS A 10 60.27 26.85 -43.70
CA CYS A 10 59.13 27.73 -43.92
C CYS A 10 57.95 27.04 -44.62
N SER A 11 58.24 26.10 -45.55
CA SER A 11 57.19 25.33 -46.23
C SER A 11 56.48 24.36 -45.28
N LEU A 12 57.21 23.78 -44.30
CA LEU A 12 56.66 22.87 -43.33
C LEU A 12 55.80 23.57 -42.27
N LEU A 13 56.11 24.84 -41.93
CA LEU A 13 55.31 25.66 -41.00
C LEU A 13 53.98 26.15 -41.65
N ALA A 14 53.93 26.31 -42.97
CA ALA A 14 52.74 26.77 -43.66
C ALA A 14 51.62 25.67 -43.77
N LEU A 15 51.97 24.40 -43.58
CA LEU A 15 51.01 23.27 -43.59
C LEU A 15 50.23 23.09 -42.29
N PHE A 16 50.67 23.73 -41.19
CA PHE A 16 49.95 23.65 -39.93
C PHE A 16 48.86 24.73 -39.70
N SER A 17 48.69 25.66 -40.64
CA SER A 17 47.71 26.77 -40.51
C SER A 17 46.33 26.43 -41.12
N ALA A 18 46.11 25.22 -41.62
CA ALA A 18 44.88 24.85 -42.31
C ALA A 18 43.82 24.14 -41.46
N CYS A 19 43.95 24.16 -40.14
CA CYS A 19 42.83 23.81 -39.25
C CYS A 19 41.92 25.05 -39.10
N GLY A 20 41.12 25.30 -40.11
CA GLY A 20 40.00 26.22 -40.02
C GLY A 20 38.98 25.70 -38.99
N ASN A 21 38.86 26.34 -37.86
CA ASN A 21 37.83 26.14 -36.87
C ASN A 21 36.47 26.60 -37.44
N GLY A 22 35.95 25.86 -38.41
CA GLY A 22 34.56 25.99 -38.83
C GLY A 22 33.68 25.32 -37.82
N ALA A 23 33.48 25.94 -36.63
CA ALA A 23 32.40 25.51 -35.77
C ALA A 23 31.11 25.66 -36.55
N PRO A 24 30.31 24.59 -36.69
CA PRO A 24 29.03 24.68 -37.38
C PRO A 24 28.19 25.75 -36.65
N LYS A 25 27.77 26.77 -37.41
CA LYS A 25 26.84 27.76 -36.89
C LYS A 25 25.47 27.11 -36.81
N TYR A 26 25.07 26.72 -35.59
CA TYR A 26 23.70 26.32 -35.33
C TYR A 26 22.91 27.55 -34.94
N ASP A 27 21.78 27.77 -35.58
CA ASP A 27 20.85 28.86 -35.22
C ASP A 27 20.02 28.48 -34.01
N ALA A 28 19.87 27.19 -33.71
CA ALA A 28 19.22 26.63 -32.53
C ALA A 28 19.78 25.24 -32.20
N THR A 29 19.87 24.92 -30.94
CA THR A 29 20.08 23.55 -30.43
C THR A 29 18.82 23.12 -29.69
N GLY A 30 18.37 21.87 -29.90
CA GLY A 30 17.20 21.32 -29.23
C GLY A 30 17.52 19.96 -28.61
N THR A 31 16.90 19.70 -27.47
CA THR A 31 16.87 18.40 -26.82
C THR A 31 15.47 17.87 -26.81
N PHE A 32 15.29 16.60 -27.11
CA PHE A 32 14.03 15.90 -26.90
C PHE A 32 13.94 15.50 -25.45
N GLU A 33 12.85 15.89 -24.80
CA GLU A 33 12.55 15.52 -23.41
C GLU A 33 11.26 14.70 -23.41
N THR A 34 11.19 13.72 -22.54
CA THR A 34 10.00 12.91 -22.32
C THR A 34 9.72 12.77 -20.82
N THR A 35 8.50 12.37 -20.48
CA THR A 35 8.17 12.05 -19.08
C THR A 35 8.83 10.75 -18.69
N GLU A 36 9.84 10.84 -17.84
CA GLU A 36 10.56 9.69 -17.30
C GLU A 36 10.09 9.39 -15.87
N VAL A 37 9.90 8.11 -15.57
CA VAL A 37 9.59 7.64 -14.21
C VAL A 37 10.67 6.67 -13.77
N LEU A 38 11.32 6.97 -12.64
CA LEU A 38 12.23 6.06 -11.98
C LEU A 38 11.43 5.16 -11.04
N VAL A 39 11.32 3.87 -11.38
CA VAL A 39 10.64 2.88 -10.56
C VAL A 39 11.62 2.33 -9.54
N SER A 40 11.28 2.46 -8.26
CA SER A 40 12.08 1.97 -7.14
C SER A 40 11.34 0.88 -6.38
N ALA A 41 12.07 0.01 -5.69
CA ALA A 41 11.51 -1.04 -4.87
C ALA A 41 10.67 -0.47 -3.72
N GLU A 42 9.44 -0.93 -3.58
CA GLU A 42 8.55 -0.59 -2.45
C GLU A 42 8.63 -1.60 -1.30
N ALA A 43 9.31 -2.74 -1.52
CA ALA A 43 9.56 -3.78 -0.54
C ALA A 43 11.04 -4.14 -0.48
N SER A 44 11.46 -4.71 0.66
CA SER A 44 12.82 -5.21 0.85
C SER A 44 12.84 -6.73 0.81
N GLY A 45 13.77 -7.30 0.06
CA GLY A 45 13.91 -8.74 -0.09
C GLY A 45 14.74 -9.13 -1.32
N ARG A 46 14.80 -10.42 -1.63
CA ARG A 46 15.45 -10.89 -2.84
C ARG A 46 14.48 -10.79 -4.02
N LEU A 47 14.95 -10.28 -5.16
CA LEU A 47 14.23 -10.34 -6.43
C LEU A 47 14.16 -11.78 -6.92
N LEU A 48 12.98 -12.39 -6.90
CA LEU A 48 12.78 -13.78 -7.34
C LEU A 48 12.85 -13.89 -8.85
N TYR A 49 12.20 -12.97 -9.53
CA TYR A 49 12.35 -12.74 -10.96
C TYR A 49 12.25 -11.26 -11.28
N PHE A 50 12.85 -10.84 -12.39
CA PHE A 50 12.80 -9.48 -12.88
C PHE A 50 13.01 -9.53 -14.39
N ASP A 51 11.90 -9.54 -15.13
CA ASP A 51 11.85 -9.85 -16.57
C ASP A 51 11.65 -8.55 -17.35
N ILE A 52 12.71 -7.74 -17.39
CA ILE A 52 12.77 -6.54 -18.23
C ILE A 52 14.12 -6.44 -18.93
N GLU A 53 14.10 -5.84 -20.12
CA GLU A 53 15.29 -5.47 -20.89
C GLU A 53 15.20 -4.01 -21.32
N GLU A 54 16.35 -3.36 -21.51
CA GLU A 54 16.41 -2.00 -22.06
C GLU A 54 15.83 -1.99 -23.47
N GLY A 55 14.98 -1.04 -23.77
CA GLY A 55 14.24 -0.94 -25.03
C GLY A 55 12.91 -1.72 -25.07
N MET A 56 12.57 -2.49 -24.02
CA MET A 56 11.29 -3.20 -23.93
C MET A 56 10.14 -2.22 -23.73
N LEU A 57 9.02 -2.45 -24.43
CA LEU A 57 7.79 -1.68 -24.26
C LEU A 57 6.94 -2.31 -23.15
N LEU A 58 6.59 -1.53 -22.15
CA LEU A 58 5.73 -1.94 -21.03
C LEU A 58 4.39 -1.21 -21.08
N LYS A 59 3.34 -1.87 -20.57
CA LYS A 59 2.04 -1.26 -20.34
C LYS A 59 1.90 -0.82 -18.86
N ALA A 60 1.13 0.22 -18.62
CA ALA A 60 0.78 0.62 -17.27
C ALA A 60 0.11 -0.53 -16.50
N GLY A 61 0.59 -0.84 -15.30
CA GLY A 61 0.14 -1.96 -14.46
C GLY A 61 0.71 -3.33 -14.82
N GLU A 62 1.55 -3.43 -15.85
CA GLU A 62 2.21 -4.69 -16.21
C GLU A 62 3.24 -5.09 -15.15
N GLU A 63 3.12 -6.33 -14.64
CA GLU A 63 4.04 -6.89 -13.65
C GLU A 63 5.34 -7.32 -14.33
N VAL A 64 6.44 -6.81 -13.83
CA VAL A 64 7.78 -7.02 -14.39
C VAL A 64 8.72 -7.77 -13.45
N GLY A 65 8.32 -7.96 -12.21
CA GLY A 65 9.14 -8.67 -11.23
C GLY A 65 8.46 -8.85 -9.89
N VAL A 66 9.03 -9.71 -9.05
CA VAL A 66 8.53 -9.99 -7.69
C VAL A 66 9.70 -10.08 -6.71
N VAL A 67 9.55 -9.39 -5.59
CA VAL A 67 10.38 -9.55 -4.40
C VAL A 67 9.86 -10.74 -3.58
N ASP A 68 10.73 -11.44 -2.84
CA ASP A 68 10.35 -12.59 -2.00
C ASP A 68 9.23 -12.25 -1.02
N THR A 69 8.12 -12.96 -1.14
CA THR A 69 6.89 -12.74 -0.38
C THR A 69 6.65 -13.77 0.73
N ILE A 70 7.51 -14.80 0.85
CA ILE A 70 7.25 -15.97 1.72
C ILE A 70 6.98 -15.55 3.16
N GLN A 71 7.82 -14.68 3.73
CA GLN A 71 7.68 -14.25 5.13
C GLN A 71 6.41 -13.43 5.36
N LEU A 72 6.05 -12.56 4.42
CA LEU A 72 4.81 -11.77 4.50
C LEU A 72 3.57 -12.65 4.34
N TYR A 73 3.63 -13.63 3.44
CA TYR A 73 2.53 -14.58 3.25
C TYR A 73 2.27 -15.42 4.49
N LEU A 74 3.33 -15.97 5.13
CA LEU A 74 3.22 -16.70 6.39
C LEU A 74 2.68 -15.83 7.52
N LYS A 75 3.11 -14.56 7.57
CA LYS A 75 2.59 -13.58 8.52
C LYS A 75 1.09 -13.31 8.31
N LYS A 76 0.65 -13.19 7.06
CA LYS A 76 -0.77 -13.07 6.71
C LYS A 76 -1.56 -14.26 7.26
N LEU A 77 -1.13 -15.50 6.95
CA LEU A 77 -1.81 -16.71 7.44
C LEU A 77 -1.90 -16.77 8.97
N GLN A 78 -0.84 -16.35 9.67
CA GLN A 78 -0.84 -16.27 11.13
C GLN A 78 -1.88 -15.29 11.66
N LEU A 79 -2.00 -14.11 11.03
CA LEU A 79 -2.99 -13.09 11.43
C LEU A 79 -4.42 -13.53 11.09
N GLU A 80 -4.64 -14.16 9.95
CA GLU A 80 -5.95 -14.72 9.58
C GLU A 80 -6.41 -15.81 10.57
N ALA A 81 -5.50 -16.70 10.99
CA ALA A 81 -5.78 -17.69 12.03
C ALA A 81 -6.13 -17.03 13.37
N SER A 82 -5.42 -15.95 13.75
CA SER A 82 -5.71 -15.17 14.94
C SER A 82 -7.07 -14.47 14.84
N LEU A 83 -7.40 -13.89 13.69
CA LEU A 83 -8.68 -13.26 13.42
C LEU A 83 -9.83 -14.26 13.63
N LYS A 84 -9.71 -15.44 13.02
CA LYS A 84 -10.70 -16.51 13.15
C LYS A 84 -10.86 -16.97 14.60
N SER A 85 -9.76 -17.10 15.34
CA SER A 85 -9.80 -17.45 16.77
C SER A 85 -10.57 -16.44 17.61
N VAL A 86 -10.38 -15.12 17.36
CA VAL A 86 -11.12 -14.06 18.04
C VAL A 86 -12.61 -14.09 17.65
N GLU A 87 -12.92 -14.37 16.41
CA GLU A 87 -14.31 -14.47 15.94
C GLU A 87 -15.05 -15.64 16.57
N GLU A 88 -14.41 -16.79 16.72
CA GLU A 88 -14.98 -17.98 17.35
C GLU A 88 -15.23 -17.80 18.87
N GLN A 89 -14.52 -16.88 19.51
CA GLN A 89 -14.73 -16.55 20.93
C GLN A 89 -15.97 -15.68 21.19
N ARG A 90 -16.64 -15.17 20.15
CA ARG A 90 -17.85 -14.34 20.31
C ARG A 90 -18.96 -15.13 20.98
N PRO A 91 -19.52 -14.64 22.11
CA PRO A 91 -20.58 -15.33 22.80
C PRO A 91 -21.88 -15.34 21.99
N ASP A 92 -22.54 -16.49 21.93
CA ASP A 92 -23.93 -16.57 21.49
C ASP A 92 -24.86 -16.12 22.66
N ILE A 93 -25.17 -14.83 22.63
CA ILE A 93 -25.96 -14.17 23.68
C ILE A 93 -27.31 -14.88 23.84
N LEU A 94 -27.97 -15.28 22.74
CA LEU A 94 -29.29 -15.91 22.82
C LEU A 94 -29.24 -17.23 23.55
N LYS A 95 -28.25 -18.08 23.29
CA LYS A 95 -28.09 -19.36 23.99
C LYS A 95 -27.73 -19.16 25.45
N GLN A 96 -26.85 -18.21 25.76
CA GLN A 96 -26.40 -18.00 27.14
C GLN A 96 -27.48 -17.42 28.05
N VAL A 97 -28.44 -16.62 27.53
CA VAL A 97 -29.54 -16.08 28.30
C VAL A 97 -30.81 -16.97 28.28
N ALA A 98 -30.84 -18.02 27.47
CA ALA A 98 -32.02 -18.87 27.34
C ALA A 98 -32.48 -19.51 28.66
N ALA A 99 -31.54 -20.02 29.49
CA ALA A 99 -31.83 -20.59 30.77
C ALA A 99 -32.45 -19.57 31.74
N THR A 100 -31.87 -18.35 31.81
CA THR A 100 -32.39 -17.27 32.65
C THR A 100 -33.81 -16.82 32.20
N LYS A 101 -34.04 -16.76 30.89
CA LYS A 101 -35.39 -16.49 30.34
C LYS A 101 -36.42 -17.53 30.74
N GLU A 102 -36.04 -18.81 30.74
CA GLU A 102 -36.94 -19.88 31.16
C GLU A 102 -37.21 -19.82 32.67
N GLN A 103 -36.20 -19.50 33.48
CA GLN A 103 -36.39 -19.24 34.94
C GLN A 103 -37.36 -18.09 35.18
N ILE A 104 -37.24 -16.98 34.43
CA ILE A 104 -38.19 -15.86 34.49
C ILE A 104 -39.61 -16.31 34.12
N SER A 105 -39.73 -17.10 33.05
CA SER A 105 -41.02 -17.66 32.62
C SER A 105 -41.65 -18.53 33.71
N ALA A 106 -40.87 -19.38 34.37
CA ALA A 106 -41.32 -20.21 35.49
C ALA A 106 -41.73 -19.36 36.71
N ALA A 107 -40.91 -18.37 37.12
CA ALA A 107 -41.23 -17.45 38.19
C ALA A 107 -42.47 -16.61 37.90
N GLN A 108 -42.68 -16.20 36.65
CA GLN A 108 -43.90 -15.48 36.23
C GLN A 108 -45.15 -16.38 36.34
N ARG A 109 -45.06 -17.68 35.96
CA ARG A 109 -46.16 -18.62 36.17
C ARG A 109 -46.48 -18.78 37.66
N GLU A 110 -45.45 -18.93 38.49
CA GLU A 110 -45.60 -19.08 39.94
C GLU A 110 -46.25 -17.83 40.59
N ARG A 111 -45.76 -16.64 40.26
CA ARG A 111 -46.33 -15.37 40.71
C ARG A 111 -47.83 -15.28 40.35
N ASN A 112 -48.19 -15.64 39.09
CA ASN A 112 -49.57 -15.61 38.64
C ASN A 112 -50.46 -16.66 39.41
N ARG A 113 -49.89 -17.83 39.72
CA ARG A 113 -50.55 -18.86 40.52
C ARG A 113 -50.85 -18.33 41.95
N VAL A 114 -49.86 -17.76 42.64
CA VAL A 114 -49.99 -17.21 43.97
C VAL A 114 -51.00 -16.05 44.00
N ALA A 115 -50.93 -15.15 42.98
CA ALA A 115 -51.89 -14.04 42.86
C ALA A 115 -53.34 -14.53 42.70
N ASN A 116 -53.58 -15.62 41.99
CA ASN A 116 -54.91 -16.18 41.88
C ASN A 116 -55.37 -16.87 43.19
N LEU A 117 -54.46 -17.55 43.90
CA LEU A 117 -54.78 -18.16 45.19
C LEU A 117 -55.10 -17.06 46.26
N LEU A 118 -54.40 -15.94 46.24
CA LEU A 118 -54.69 -14.82 47.12
C LEU A 118 -56.09 -14.27 46.90
N LYS A 119 -56.55 -14.16 45.64
CA LYS A 119 -57.94 -13.70 45.31
C LYS A 119 -59.04 -14.55 45.94
N VAL A 120 -58.79 -15.86 46.14
CA VAL A 120 -59.75 -16.80 46.77
C VAL A 120 -59.43 -17.08 48.22
N GLY A 121 -58.53 -16.32 48.84
CA GLY A 121 -58.13 -16.45 50.23
C GLY A 121 -57.31 -17.67 50.60
N ALA A 122 -56.74 -18.36 49.59
CA ALA A 122 -55.90 -19.58 49.74
C ALA A 122 -54.37 -19.29 49.81
N ALA A 123 -53.97 -18.03 49.75
CA ALA A 123 -52.58 -17.56 49.96
C ALA A 123 -52.62 -16.26 50.78
N ASN A 124 -51.43 -15.83 51.27
CA ASN A 124 -51.28 -14.57 52.00
C ASN A 124 -50.49 -13.56 51.13
N GLN A 125 -50.57 -12.24 51.52
CA GLN A 125 -49.90 -11.17 50.82
C GLN A 125 -48.38 -11.38 50.75
N LYS A 126 -47.76 -11.85 51.85
CA LYS A 126 -46.32 -12.10 51.91
C LYS A 126 -45.86 -13.09 50.84
N GLN A 127 -46.65 -14.14 50.59
CA GLN A 127 -46.29 -15.14 49.53
C GLN A 127 -46.32 -14.52 48.13
N LEU A 128 -47.19 -13.55 47.87
CA LEU A 128 -47.23 -12.82 46.61
C LEU A 128 -46.02 -11.89 46.49
N ASP A 129 -45.71 -11.14 47.56
CA ASP A 129 -44.56 -10.23 47.62
C ASP A 129 -43.25 -11.01 47.42
N ASP A 130 -43.07 -12.16 48.08
CA ASP A 130 -41.88 -13.04 47.92
C ASP A 130 -41.74 -13.55 46.45
N ALA A 131 -42.87 -13.87 45.77
CA ALA A 131 -42.87 -14.31 44.38
C ALA A 131 -42.57 -13.16 43.40
N GLU A 132 -43.03 -11.94 43.70
CA GLU A 132 -42.73 -10.73 42.91
C GLU A 132 -41.28 -10.32 43.07
N ASP A 133 -40.72 -10.36 44.28
CA ASP A 133 -39.31 -10.08 44.53
C ASP A 133 -38.41 -11.06 43.80
N GLN A 134 -38.72 -12.37 43.83
CA GLN A 134 -37.98 -13.39 43.09
C GLN A 134 -38.00 -13.14 41.59
N LEU A 135 -39.12 -12.76 41.02
CA LEU A 135 -39.27 -12.43 39.60
C LEU A 135 -38.42 -11.18 39.26
N GLU A 136 -38.45 -10.15 40.12
CA GLU A 136 -37.67 -8.93 39.91
C GLU A 136 -36.15 -9.19 39.95
N VAL A 137 -35.69 -10.00 40.92
CA VAL A 137 -34.28 -10.43 41.01
C VAL A 137 -33.82 -11.12 39.70
N LEU A 138 -34.61 -12.07 39.18
CA LEU A 138 -34.30 -12.78 37.94
C LEU A 138 -34.27 -11.83 36.73
N ARG A 139 -35.19 -10.87 36.67
CA ARG A 139 -35.20 -9.83 35.60
C ARG A 139 -33.95 -8.96 35.66
N LYS A 140 -33.56 -8.48 36.85
CA LYS A 140 -32.34 -7.69 37.07
C LYS A 140 -31.08 -8.53 36.67
N GLN A 141 -31.08 -9.81 37.06
CA GLN A 141 -30.00 -10.72 36.66
C GLN A 141 -29.90 -10.87 35.15
N LEU A 142 -31.03 -11.03 34.42
CA LEU A 142 -31.01 -11.07 32.93
C LEU A 142 -30.46 -9.79 32.33
N VAL A 143 -30.84 -8.63 32.86
CA VAL A 143 -30.31 -7.32 32.37
C VAL A 143 -28.82 -7.25 32.59
N ALA A 144 -28.32 -7.60 33.77
CA ALA A 144 -26.88 -7.60 34.07
C ALA A 144 -26.11 -8.59 33.17
N GLN A 145 -26.66 -9.82 32.97
CA GLN A 145 -26.08 -10.84 32.10
C GLN A 145 -26.02 -10.36 30.62
N ASN A 146 -27.12 -9.79 30.12
CA ASN A 146 -27.13 -9.21 28.76
C ASN A 146 -26.12 -8.10 28.61
N SER A 147 -26.00 -7.20 29.58
CA SER A 147 -25.00 -6.11 29.55
C SER A 147 -23.57 -6.64 29.49
N THR A 148 -23.25 -7.63 30.35
CA THR A 148 -21.93 -8.26 30.38
C THR A 148 -21.60 -8.94 29.04
N LEU A 149 -22.53 -9.73 28.51
CA LEU A 149 -22.35 -10.43 27.24
C LEU A 149 -22.26 -9.47 26.05
N SER A 150 -23.05 -8.40 26.04
CA SER A 150 -23.00 -7.36 25.01
C SER A 150 -21.66 -6.64 25.04
N ASN A 151 -21.17 -6.28 26.22
CA ASN A 151 -19.87 -5.63 26.36
C ASN A 151 -18.73 -6.57 25.90
N SER A 152 -18.80 -7.86 26.26
CA SER A 152 -17.83 -8.87 25.80
C SER A 152 -17.88 -9.03 24.29
N HIS A 153 -19.06 -9.15 23.69
CA HIS A 153 -19.24 -9.22 22.25
C HIS A 153 -18.65 -7.98 21.55
N GLN A 154 -18.93 -6.78 22.10
CA GLN A 154 -18.42 -5.52 21.55
C GLN A 154 -16.87 -5.47 21.63
N SER A 155 -16.31 -5.87 22.76
CA SER A 155 -14.84 -5.93 22.93
C SER A 155 -14.18 -6.86 21.90
N LEU A 156 -14.73 -8.06 21.72
CA LEU A 156 -14.25 -9.02 20.72
C LEU A 156 -14.42 -8.51 19.28
N THR A 157 -15.49 -7.73 19.03
CA THR A 157 -15.69 -7.10 17.72
C THR A 157 -14.59 -6.06 17.44
N TRP A 158 -14.23 -5.23 18.42
CA TRP A 158 -13.12 -4.29 18.26
C TRP A 158 -11.77 -5.00 18.09
N GLN A 159 -11.55 -6.07 18.84
CA GLN A 159 -10.34 -6.88 18.72
C GLN A 159 -10.22 -7.55 17.33
N SER A 160 -11.32 -8.14 16.84
CA SER A 160 -11.40 -8.71 15.50
C SER A 160 -11.12 -7.66 14.42
N SER A 161 -11.71 -6.45 14.56
CA SER A 161 -11.44 -5.33 13.64
C SER A 161 -9.97 -4.91 13.64
N SER A 162 -9.34 -4.84 14.83
CA SER A 162 -7.92 -4.51 14.96
C SER A 162 -7.02 -5.53 14.25
N VAL A 163 -7.29 -6.83 14.42
CA VAL A 163 -6.55 -7.88 13.71
C VAL A 163 -6.82 -7.84 12.21
N GLY A 164 -8.07 -7.56 11.80
CA GLY A 164 -8.43 -7.39 10.40
C GLY A 164 -7.64 -6.26 9.71
N ILE A 165 -7.42 -5.14 10.41
CA ILE A 165 -6.57 -4.05 9.92
C ILE A 165 -5.12 -4.52 9.75
N GLN A 166 -4.58 -5.32 10.66
CA GLN A 166 -3.23 -5.89 10.54
C GLN A 166 -3.12 -6.82 9.32
N VAL A 167 -4.15 -7.62 9.03
CA VAL A 167 -4.21 -8.44 7.82
C VAL A 167 -4.14 -7.54 6.58
N ALA A 168 -4.96 -6.49 6.52
CA ALA A 168 -4.96 -5.55 5.39
C ALA A 168 -3.60 -4.85 5.20
N GLN A 169 -2.88 -4.51 6.29
CA GLN A 169 -1.53 -3.94 6.22
C GLN A 169 -0.53 -4.92 5.59
N VAL A 170 -0.58 -6.20 5.95
CA VAL A 170 0.31 -7.22 5.36
C VAL A 170 -0.08 -7.49 3.90
N GLU A 171 -1.35 -7.43 3.54
CA GLU A 171 -1.81 -7.53 2.15
C GLU A 171 -1.31 -6.36 1.28
N ASP A 172 -1.28 -5.14 1.81
CA ASP A 172 -0.69 -4.00 1.13
C ASP A 172 0.81 -4.19 0.92
N GLN A 173 1.53 -4.70 1.95
CA GLN A 173 2.95 -5.03 1.82
C GLN A 173 3.19 -6.14 0.77
N LEU A 174 2.33 -7.15 0.71
CA LEU A 174 2.40 -8.20 -0.32
C LEU A 174 2.21 -7.64 -1.73
N LYS A 175 1.25 -6.71 -1.91
CA LYS A 175 1.07 -6.03 -3.20
C LYS A 175 2.31 -5.24 -3.62
N LYS A 176 2.98 -4.57 -2.68
CA LYS A 176 4.22 -3.83 -2.92
C LYS A 176 5.43 -4.70 -3.27
N CYS A 177 5.35 -6.02 -3.01
CA CYS A 177 6.37 -6.95 -3.50
C CYS A 177 6.27 -7.24 -5.00
N HIS A 178 5.12 -6.98 -5.62
CA HIS A 178 4.92 -7.09 -7.06
C HIS A 178 5.33 -5.78 -7.73
N ILE A 179 6.37 -5.85 -8.53
CA ILE A 179 6.93 -4.70 -9.23
C ILE A 179 6.16 -4.51 -10.54
N THR A 180 5.49 -3.38 -10.69
CA THR A 180 4.69 -3.06 -11.87
C THR A 180 5.15 -1.76 -12.52
N SER A 181 4.93 -1.63 -13.83
CA SER A 181 5.19 -0.37 -14.53
C SER A 181 4.08 0.65 -14.19
N PRO A 182 4.41 1.87 -13.73
CA PRO A 182 3.41 2.90 -13.43
C PRO A 182 2.82 3.55 -14.67
N ILE A 183 3.53 3.52 -15.79
CA ILE A 183 3.12 4.12 -17.07
C ILE A 183 3.32 3.16 -18.23
N THR A 184 2.63 3.39 -19.32
CA THR A 184 2.95 2.78 -20.62
C THR A 184 4.14 3.51 -21.21
N GLY A 185 5.19 2.77 -21.61
CA GLY A 185 6.39 3.39 -22.15
C GLY A 185 7.52 2.39 -22.37
N THR A 186 8.65 2.89 -22.80
CA THR A 186 9.85 2.11 -23.10
C THR A 186 10.82 2.15 -21.91
N VAL A 187 11.38 1.00 -21.54
CA VAL A 187 12.44 0.89 -20.53
C VAL A 187 13.71 1.57 -21.06
N LEU A 188 14.16 2.60 -20.36
CA LEU A 188 15.39 3.33 -20.73
C LEU A 188 16.63 2.75 -20.08
N ALA A 189 16.52 2.26 -18.84
CA ALA A 189 17.64 1.69 -18.11
C ALA A 189 17.15 0.66 -17.09
N LYS A 190 17.92 -0.38 -16.88
CA LYS A 190 17.74 -1.42 -15.86
C LYS A 190 18.86 -1.29 -14.82
N TYR A 191 18.50 -1.25 -13.52
CA TYR A 191 19.44 -1.04 -12.42
C TYR A 191 19.60 -2.24 -11.49
N ALA A 192 18.73 -3.25 -11.60
CA ALA A 192 18.76 -4.44 -10.75
C ALA A 192 18.57 -5.71 -11.58
N GLU A 193 19.09 -6.84 -11.07
CA GLU A 193 18.99 -8.15 -11.70
C GLU A 193 18.23 -9.15 -10.81
N ALA A 194 17.63 -10.16 -11.46
CA ALA A 194 16.99 -11.25 -10.74
C ALA A 194 18.01 -11.97 -9.83
N GLY A 195 17.60 -12.28 -8.60
CA GLY A 195 18.47 -12.88 -7.59
C GLY A 195 19.17 -11.88 -6.67
N GLU A 196 19.19 -10.59 -7.00
CA GLU A 196 19.77 -9.56 -6.14
C GLU A 196 18.90 -9.26 -4.93
N LEU A 197 19.52 -8.73 -3.88
CA LEU A 197 18.83 -8.24 -2.69
C LEU A 197 18.50 -6.76 -2.90
N THR A 198 17.22 -6.42 -2.82
CA THR A 198 16.77 -5.03 -2.89
C THR A 198 16.27 -4.53 -1.55
N ALA A 199 16.33 -3.21 -1.34
CA ALA A 199 15.78 -2.52 -0.19
C ALA A 199 14.76 -1.48 -0.66
N MET A 200 13.85 -1.09 0.23
CA MET A 200 12.88 -0.02 -0.06
C MET A 200 13.60 1.25 -0.54
N GLY A 201 13.17 1.81 -1.67
CA GLY A 201 13.76 2.99 -2.30
C GLY A 201 14.91 2.70 -3.26
N THR A 202 15.40 1.46 -3.38
CA THR A 202 16.43 1.09 -4.37
C THR A 202 15.86 1.22 -5.78
N PRO A 203 16.51 1.98 -6.70
CA PRO A 203 16.11 2.05 -8.10
C PRO A 203 16.14 0.67 -8.76
N LEU A 204 15.11 0.33 -9.50
CA LEU A 204 15.01 -0.94 -10.22
C LEU A 204 15.11 -0.74 -11.74
N PHE A 205 14.35 0.19 -12.27
CA PHE A 205 14.40 0.54 -13.69
C PHE A 205 13.86 1.95 -13.95
N LYS A 206 14.13 2.46 -15.15
CA LYS A 206 13.58 3.72 -15.62
C LYS A 206 12.72 3.46 -16.84
N VAL A 207 11.50 3.99 -16.87
CA VAL A 207 10.56 3.90 -17.98
C VAL A 207 10.20 5.30 -18.46
N ALA A 208 10.04 5.50 -19.77
CA ALA A 208 9.65 6.77 -20.35
C ALA A 208 8.56 6.60 -21.41
N ASP A 209 7.65 7.55 -21.47
CA ASP A 209 6.67 7.66 -22.54
C ASP A 209 7.34 8.21 -23.78
N THR A 210 7.75 7.32 -24.69
CA THR A 210 8.42 7.69 -25.94
C THR A 210 7.46 8.07 -27.07
N GLU A 211 6.15 7.92 -26.87
CA GLU A 211 5.14 8.37 -27.85
C GLU A 211 4.90 9.88 -27.77
N GLN A 212 5.08 10.47 -26.56
CA GLN A 212 4.94 11.89 -26.35
C GLN A 212 6.27 12.51 -25.93
N MET A 213 6.94 13.14 -26.89
CA MET A 213 8.20 13.85 -26.68
C MET A 213 8.01 15.35 -26.84
N TYR A 214 8.66 16.11 -25.99
CA TYR A 214 8.75 17.56 -26.07
C TYR A 214 10.09 17.95 -26.65
N LEU A 215 10.10 18.83 -27.66
CA LEU A 215 11.33 19.42 -28.19
C LEU A 215 11.61 20.74 -27.46
N CYS A 216 12.60 20.72 -26.56
CA CYS A 216 13.09 21.94 -25.92
C CYS A 216 14.13 22.60 -26.82
N LEU A 217 13.78 23.73 -27.45
CA LEU A 217 14.68 24.49 -28.31
C LEU A 217 15.38 25.58 -27.51
N LEU A 218 16.72 25.53 -27.46
CA LEU A 218 17.56 26.64 -26.99
C LEU A 218 17.90 27.51 -28.18
N TYR A 219 17.21 28.64 -28.29
CA TYR A 219 17.44 29.63 -29.34
C TYR A 219 18.47 30.64 -28.85
N THR A 220 19.64 30.69 -29.50
CA THR A 220 20.63 31.76 -29.28
C THR A 220 20.34 32.90 -30.25
N SER A 221 19.47 33.83 -29.85
CA SER A 221 19.38 35.10 -30.58
C SER A 221 20.65 35.86 -30.35
N PRO A 222 21.34 36.39 -31.40
CA PRO A 222 22.45 37.30 -31.21
C PRO A 222 21.97 38.50 -30.41
N SER A 223 22.68 38.83 -29.32
CA SER A 223 22.38 39.99 -28.52
C SER A 223 22.44 41.24 -29.41
N PRO A 224 21.47 42.19 -29.30
CA PRO A 224 21.56 43.45 -30.03
C PRO A 224 22.86 44.24 -29.78
N ARG A 225 23.64 43.88 -28.77
CA ARG A 225 24.95 44.45 -28.46
C ARG A 225 26.09 43.91 -29.30
N ASP A 226 25.96 42.70 -29.86
CA ASP A 226 27.04 42.07 -30.65
C ASP A 226 27.13 42.67 -32.07
N GLY A 227 26.08 43.36 -32.53
CA GLY A 227 26.05 44.05 -33.82
C GLY A 227 26.66 45.47 -33.80
N LEU A 228 26.99 46.01 -32.63
CA LEU A 228 27.50 47.41 -32.48
C LEU A 228 29.00 47.53 -32.35
N LEU A 229 29.75 46.42 -32.28
CA LEU A 229 31.22 46.39 -32.13
C LEU A 229 31.99 46.08 -33.41
N SER A 230 31.27 46.01 -34.55
CA SER A 230 31.89 45.82 -35.87
C SER A 230 31.73 47.05 -36.74
N ARG A 231 32.36 48.16 -36.33
CA ARG A 231 32.74 49.29 -37.21
C ARG A 231 34.06 49.87 -36.76
#